data_e1298943d5c76342a2ee332c06d14a80
#
_entry.id   e1298943d5c76342a2ee332c06d14a80
#
_cell.length_a   1.000
_cell.length_b   1.000
_cell.length_c   1.000
_cell.angle_alpha   90.00
_cell.angle_beta   90.00
_cell.angle_gamma   90.00
#
_symmetry.space_group_name_H-M   'P 1'
#
loop_
_entity.id
_entity.type
_entity.pdbx_description
1 polymer ?
#
loop_
_entity_poly.entity_id
_entity_poly.type
_entity_poly.pdbx_seq_one_letter_code
_entity_poly.pdbx_strand_id
1 'polypeptide(L)'
;MSKLGSALGQKYEENRLAVLTRTFDLGGHTFKVKVPSVQEIEAIYNYYKNPNEEEVEKAYQVLVKDLKTVEGIVEKDNDIVIEDRSMRETARNKHILQYRITEYIKFLIGENGETLNHITYEDVESEFPLAIQLTLVEKINEVISPEYKEVRSK
;
A
#
# COMPACT_ATOMS: atom_id res chain seq x y z
N MET A 1 -1.63 -24.32 9.68
CA MET A 1 -1.73 -23.58 10.95
C MET A 1 -0.39 -23.56 11.68
N SER A 2 -0.07 -22.47 12.37
CA SER A 2 1.18 -22.37 13.11
C SER A 2 1.16 -23.27 14.36
N LYS A 3 2.34 -23.64 14.85
CA LYS A 3 2.47 -24.40 16.10
C LYS A 3 1.83 -23.65 17.27
N LEU A 4 2.00 -22.32 17.30
CA LEU A 4 1.45 -21.50 18.36
C LEU A 4 -0.08 -21.48 18.30
N GLY A 5 -0.65 -21.31 17.10
CA GLY A 5 -2.09 -21.33 16.92
C GLY A 5 -2.70 -22.64 17.39
N SER A 6 -2.07 -23.78 17.05
CA SER A 6 -2.52 -25.10 17.51
C SER A 6 -2.45 -25.22 19.03
N ALA A 7 -1.38 -24.69 19.63
CA ALA A 7 -1.19 -24.74 21.09
C ALA A 7 -2.24 -23.90 21.84
N LEU A 8 -2.75 -22.84 21.22
CA LEU A 8 -3.77 -21.98 21.83
C LEU A 8 -5.16 -22.59 21.83
N GLY A 9 -5.38 -23.63 21.06
CA GLY A 9 -6.58 -24.44 21.09
C GLY A 9 -7.68 -24.03 20.11
N GLN A 10 -8.74 -24.82 20.10
CA GLN A 10 -9.84 -24.67 19.16
C GLN A 10 -10.61 -23.35 19.32
N LYS A 11 -10.80 -22.89 20.54
CA LYS A 11 -11.48 -21.61 20.78
C LYS A 11 -10.72 -20.43 20.18
N TYR A 12 -9.40 -20.46 20.27
CA TYR A 12 -8.56 -19.43 19.62
C TYR A 12 -8.74 -19.48 18.12
N GLU A 13 -8.74 -20.68 17.54
CA GLU A 13 -8.92 -20.86 16.11
C GLU A 13 -10.23 -20.24 15.62
N GLU A 14 -11.33 -20.50 16.33
CA GLU A 14 -12.64 -19.97 15.99
C GLU A 14 -12.70 -18.45 16.08
N ASN A 15 -11.89 -17.86 16.95
CA ASN A 15 -11.86 -16.41 17.19
C ASN A 15 -10.62 -15.73 16.61
N ARG A 16 -9.79 -16.45 15.88
CA ARG A 16 -8.51 -15.94 15.35
C ARG A 16 -8.69 -14.65 14.56
N LEU A 17 -9.68 -14.61 13.68
CA LEU A 17 -9.93 -13.43 12.86
C LEU A 17 -10.27 -12.21 13.74
N ALA A 18 -11.10 -12.40 14.75
CA ALA A 18 -11.46 -11.31 15.68
C ALA A 18 -10.24 -10.81 16.45
N VAL A 19 -9.36 -11.72 16.89
CA VAL A 19 -8.13 -11.34 17.60
C VAL A 19 -7.21 -10.51 16.70
N LEU A 20 -7.13 -10.85 15.41
CA LEU A 20 -6.22 -10.22 14.45
C LEU A 20 -6.88 -9.06 13.68
N THR A 21 -8.08 -8.65 14.07
CA THR A 21 -8.81 -7.58 13.39
C THR A 21 -8.87 -6.34 14.26
N ARG A 22 -8.62 -5.19 13.64
CA ARG A 22 -8.79 -3.88 14.25
C ARG A 22 -9.74 -3.06 13.39
N THR A 23 -10.26 -1.97 13.92
CA THR A 23 -11.21 -1.13 13.19
C THR A 23 -10.85 0.34 13.29
N PHE A 24 -11.32 1.10 12.30
CA PHE A 24 -11.31 2.56 12.35
C PHE A 24 -12.56 3.07 11.65
N ASP A 25 -12.97 4.28 12.00
CA ASP A 25 -14.13 4.93 11.39
C ASP A 25 -13.66 6.02 10.42
N LEU A 26 -14.32 6.08 9.28
CA LEU A 26 -14.08 7.15 8.29
C LEU A 26 -15.39 7.41 7.55
N GLY A 27 -15.85 8.67 7.57
CA GLY A 27 -17.08 9.04 6.89
C GLY A 27 -18.32 8.33 7.40
N GLY A 28 -18.35 7.95 8.67
CA GLY A 28 -19.47 7.24 9.27
C GLY A 28 -19.45 5.73 9.00
N HIS A 29 -18.46 5.24 8.26
CA HIS A 29 -18.30 3.82 8.00
C HIS A 29 -17.18 3.24 8.86
N THR A 30 -17.42 2.06 9.43
CA THR A 30 -16.40 1.35 10.21
C THR A 30 -15.67 0.37 9.30
N PHE A 31 -14.38 0.62 9.09
CA PHE A 31 -13.52 -0.26 8.32
C PHE A 31 -12.86 -1.29 9.23
N LYS A 32 -12.76 -2.52 8.76
CA LYS A 32 -12.08 -3.61 9.46
C LYS A 32 -10.74 -3.85 8.81
N VAL A 33 -9.71 -3.98 9.64
CA VAL A 33 -8.33 -4.16 9.19
C VAL A 33 -7.75 -5.42 9.80
N LYS A 34 -7.21 -6.30 8.96
CA LYS A 34 -6.45 -7.45 9.44
C LYS A 34 -5.05 -6.95 9.82
N VAL A 35 -4.63 -7.21 11.06
CA VAL A 35 -3.28 -6.85 11.50
C VAL A 35 -2.28 -7.77 10.78
N PRO A 36 -1.39 -7.20 9.96
CA PRO A 36 -0.44 -8.02 9.19
C PRO A 36 0.69 -8.55 10.07
N SER A 37 1.35 -9.59 9.58
CA SER A 37 2.56 -10.10 10.21
C SER A 37 3.73 -9.14 9.97
N VAL A 38 4.79 -9.30 10.76
CA VAL A 38 6.04 -8.53 10.57
C VAL A 38 6.59 -8.77 9.17
N GLN A 39 6.54 -10.01 8.68
CA GLN A 39 7.01 -10.35 7.33
C GLN A 39 6.23 -9.60 6.24
N GLU A 40 4.92 -9.48 6.38
CA GLU A 40 4.09 -8.75 5.43
C GLU A 40 4.46 -7.27 5.38
N ILE A 41 4.68 -6.66 6.54
CA ILE A 41 5.09 -5.26 6.62
C ILE A 41 6.50 -5.07 6.06
N GLU A 42 7.44 -5.95 6.41
CA GLU A 42 8.81 -5.88 5.90
C GLU A 42 8.85 -6.01 4.38
N ALA A 43 8.00 -6.86 3.80
CA ALA A 43 7.92 -7.02 2.35
C ALA A 43 7.54 -5.70 1.67
N ILE A 44 6.63 -4.92 2.26
CA ILE A 44 6.22 -3.63 1.72
C ILE A 44 7.40 -2.65 1.76
N TYR A 45 8.13 -2.58 2.89
CA TYR A 45 9.29 -1.71 3.01
C TYR A 45 10.44 -2.13 2.10
N ASN A 46 10.67 -3.44 1.95
CA ASN A 46 11.73 -3.96 1.08
C ASN A 46 11.45 -3.65 -0.39
N TYR A 47 10.20 -3.59 -0.79
CA TYR A 47 9.85 -3.21 -2.15
C TYR A 47 10.31 -1.79 -2.47
N TYR A 48 10.31 -0.90 -1.50
CA TYR A 48 10.82 0.46 -1.68
C TYR A 48 12.26 0.47 -2.17
N LYS A 49 13.08 -0.45 -1.65
CA LYS A 49 14.50 -0.55 -2.04
C LYS A 49 14.69 -1.25 -3.37
N ASN A 50 13.87 -2.24 -3.67
CA ASN A 50 14.01 -3.08 -4.85
C ASN A 50 12.67 -3.26 -5.58
N PRO A 51 12.12 -2.18 -6.15
CA PRO A 51 10.86 -2.29 -6.90
C PRO A 51 11.06 -3.11 -8.17
N ASN A 52 9.95 -3.63 -8.71
CA ASN A 52 9.97 -4.35 -9.97
C ASN A 52 10.34 -3.38 -11.09
N GLU A 53 11.53 -3.52 -11.65
CA GLU A 53 12.06 -2.58 -12.66
C GLU A 53 11.24 -2.59 -13.96
N GLU A 54 10.63 -3.72 -14.31
CA GLU A 54 9.74 -3.79 -15.48
C GLU A 54 8.50 -2.93 -15.28
N GLU A 55 7.92 -2.97 -14.08
CA GLU A 55 6.76 -2.15 -13.75
C GLU A 55 7.12 -0.66 -13.67
N VAL A 56 8.31 -0.34 -13.16
CA VAL A 56 8.82 1.03 -13.12
C VAL A 56 9.01 1.56 -14.55
N GLU A 57 9.57 0.73 -15.45
CA GLU A 57 9.75 1.11 -16.86
C GLU A 57 8.40 1.35 -17.54
N LYS A 58 7.41 0.51 -17.29
CA LYS A 58 6.06 0.72 -17.82
C LYS A 58 5.47 2.03 -17.32
N ALA A 59 5.65 2.32 -16.03
CA ALA A 59 5.18 3.58 -15.45
C ALA A 59 5.86 4.78 -16.10
N TYR A 60 7.15 4.68 -16.37
CA TYR A 60 7.91 5.72 -17.07
C TYR A 60 7.36 5.92 -18.49
N GLN A 61 7.15 4.84 -19.25
CA GLN A 61 6.65 4.93 -20.61
C GLN A 61 5.26 5.58 -20.67
N VAL A 62 4.40 5.26 -19.72
CA VAL A 62 3.07 5.89 -19.63
C VAL A 62 3.20 7.37 -19.30
N LEU A 63 4.06 7.71 -18.35
CA LEU A 63 4.26 9.10 -17.91
C LEU A 63 4.77 9.99 -19.05
N VAL A 64 5.70 9.50 -19.86
CA VAL A 64 6.35 10.30 -20.91
C VAL A 64 5.70 10.17 -22.28
N LYS A 65 4.68 9.34 -22.42
CA LYS A 65 4.03 9.05 -23.71
C LYS A 65 3.65 10.31 -24.48
N ASP A 66 3.04 11.27 -23.81
CA ASP A 66 2.58 12.51 -24.42
C ASP A 66 3.60 13.64 -24.31
N LEU A 67 4.66 13.44 -23.54
CA LEU A 67 5.68 14.49 -23.32
C LEU A 67 6.70 14.59 -24.43
N LYS A 68 6.92 13.51 -25.19
CA LYS A 68 7.94 13.47 -26.26
C LYS A 68 7.67 14.45 -27.40
N THR A 69 6.44 14.94 -27.50
CA THR A 69 6.04 15.89 -28.56
C THR A 69 5.97 17.33 -28.07
N VAL A 70 6.22 17.59 -26.78
CA VAL A 70 6.16 18.93 -26.19
C VAL A 70 7.48 19.64 -26.34
N GLU A 71 7.45 20.91 -26.76
CA GLU A 71 8.66 21.73 -26.89
C GLU A 71 9.25 22.05 -25.50
N GLY A 72 10.56 22.17 -25.45
CA GLY A 72 11.28 22.51 -24.22
C GLY A 72 11.63 21.33 -23.35
N ILE A 73 11.33 20.10 -23.81
CA ILE A 73 11.68 18.88 -23.10
C ILE A 73 13.11 18.49 -23.43
N VAL A 74 13.88 18.21 -22.39
CA VAL A 74 15.27 17.75 -22.52
C VAL A 74 15.32 16.26 -22.30
N GLU A 75 15.82 15.52 -23.29
CA GLU A 75 16.07 14.09 -23.17
C GLU A 75 17.58 13.90 -22.97
N LYS A 76 17.94 13.31 -21.83
CA LYS A 76 19.33 13.11 -21.43
C LYS A 76 19.50 11.77 -20.73
N ASP A 77 20.51 11.01 -21.12
CA ASP A 77 20.85 9.73 -20.49
C ASP A 77 19.65 8.77 -20.41
N ASN A 78 18.89 8.68 -21.50
CA ASN A 78 17.69 7.83 -21.60
C ASN A 78 16.61 8.21 -20.58
N ASP A 79 16.51 9.50 -20.25
CA ASP A 79 15.54 10.05 -19.32
C ASP A 79 15.00 11.36 -19.89
N ILE A 80 13.76 11.70 -19.53
CA ILE A 80 13.18 13.00 -19.84
C ILE A 80 13.26 13.84 -18.57
N VAL A 81 13.85 15.03 -18.70
CA VAL A 81 14.01 15.95 -17.58
C VAL A 81 13.17 17.19 -17.84
N ILE A 82 12.30 17.54 -16.90
CA ILE A 82 11.43 18.73 -16.96
C ILE A 82 11.67 19.54 -15.71
N GLU A 83 12.09 20.80 -15.87
CA GLU A 83 12.36 21.70 -14.74
C GLU A 83 13.28 21.05 -13.69
N ASP A 84 14.38 20.45 -14.17
CA ASP A 84 15.35 19.75 -13.35
C ASP A 84 14.85 18.51 -12.64
N ARG A 85 13.65 18.00 -13.03
CA ARG A 85 13.09 16.76 -12.48
C ARG A 85 13.21 15.61 -13.45
N SER A 86 13.81 14.52 -12.99
CA SER A 86 13.88 13.27 -13.75
C SER A 86 12.51 12.62 -13.82
N MET A 87 12.02 12.33 -15.01
CA MET A 87 10.76 11.62 -15.17
C MET A 87 10.89 10.14 -14.80
N ARG A 88 12.08 9.57 -14.92
CA ARG A 88 12.32 8.20 -14.45
C ARG A 88 12.18 8.10 -12.94
N GLU A 89 12.75 9.06 -12.21
CA GLU A 89 12.62 9.12 -10.77
C GLU A 89 11.17 9.38 -10.37
N THR A 90 10.48 10.27 -11.07
CA THR A 90 9.06 10.56 -10.81
C THR A 90 8.21 9.30 -11.02
N ALA A 91 8.43 8.56 -12.10
CA ALA A 91 7.71 7.32 -12.39
C ALA A 91 7.98 6.27 -11.33
N ARG A 92 9.24 6.14 -10.91
CA ARG A 92 9.63 5.20 -9.86
C ARG A 92 8.90 5.51 -8.54
N ASN A 93 8.92 6.77 -8.13
CA ASN A 93 8.27 7.22 -6.90
C ASN A 93 6.75 7.02 -6.96
N LYS A 94 6.15 7.34 -8.10
CA LYS A 94 4.72 7.13 -8.32
C LYS A 94 4.35 5.66 -8.24
N HIS A 95 5.13 4.80 -8.88
CA HIS A 95 4.89 3.36 -8.84
C HIS A 95 5.00 2.81 -7.42
N ILE A 96 6.03 3.22 -6.68
CA ILE A 96 6.24 2.79 -5.30
C ILE A 96 5.08 3.24 -4.42
N LEU A 97 4.62 4.49 -4.60
CA LEU A 97 3.47 5.01 -3.86
C LEU A 97 2.21 4.19 -4.14
N GLN A 98 1.93 3.91 -5.41
CA GLN A 98 0.76 3.12 -5.81
C GLN A 98 0.83 1.70 -5.27
N TYR A 99 2.01 1.10 -5.27
CA TYR A 99 2.24 -0.22 -4.68
C TYR A 99 1.93 -0.20 -3.18
N ARG A 100 2.47 0.78 -2.46
CA ARG A 100 2.25 0.92 -1.02
C ARG A 100 0.77 1.10 -0.70
N ILE A 101 0.08 1.98 -1.42
CA ILE A 101 -1.35 2.21 -1.24
C ILE A 101 -2.11 0.89 -1.42
N THR A 102 -1.84 0.17 -2.50
CA THR A 102 -2.52 -1.09 -2.81
C THR A 102 -2.30 -2.12 -1.72
N GLU A 103 -1.06 -2.30 -1.28
CA GLU A 103 -0.73 -3.30 -0.26
C GLU A 103 -1.37 -2.97 1.09
N TYR A 104 -1.42 -1.69 1.47
CA TYR A 104 -2.12 -1.30 2.70
C TYR A 104 -3.63 -1.54 2.59
N ILE A 105 -4.24 -1.20 1.46
CA ILE A 105 -5.68 -1.41 1.26
C ILE A 105 -6.04 -2.90 1.26
N LYS A 106 -5.14 -3.76 0.82
CA LYS A 106 -5.32 -5.22 0.91
C LYS A 106 -5.49 -5.71 2.35
N PHE A 107 -5.06 -4.95 3.34
CA PHE A 107 -5.27 -5.32 4.74
C PHE A 107 -6.72 -5.09 5.20
N LEU A 108 -7.51 -4.36 4.44
CA LEU A 108 -8.93 -4.20 4.75
C LEU A 108 -9.67 -5.53 4.56
N ILE A 109 -10.67 -5.74 5.39
CA ILE A 109 -11.51 -6.94 5.34
C ILE A 109 -12.89 -6.53 4.86
N GLY A 110 -13.47 -7.29 3.92
CA GLY A 110 -14.81 -7.05 3.43
C GLY A 110 -15.86 -7.27 4.51
N GLU A 111 -17.08 -6.84 4.23
CA GLU A 111 -18.21 -6.92 5.16
C GLU A 111 -18.46 -8.34 5.67
N ASN A 112 -18.27 -9.33 4.80
CA ASN A 112 -18.49 -10.74 5.13
C ASN A 112 -17.18 -11.48 5.47
N GLY A 113 -16.12 -10.75 5.81
CA GLY A 113 -14.84 -11.34 6.17
C GLY A 113 -13.96 -11.68 4.97
N GLU A 114 -14.32 -11.21 3.76
CA GLU A 114 -13.54 -11.48 2.55
C GLU A 114 -12.18 -10.78 2.61
N THR A 115 -11.16 -11.43 2.05
CA THR A 115 -9.84 -10.80 1.88
C THR A 115 -9.82 -10.03 0.57
N LEU A 116 -8.99 -8.97 0.51
CA LEU A 116 -8.85 -8.14 -0.68
C LEU A 116 -7.52 -8.39 -1.39
N ASN A 117 -6.98 -9.60 -1.28
CA ASN A 117 -5.67 -9.94 -1.84
C ASN A 117 -5.60 -9.83 -3.37
N HIS A 118 -6.75 -9.86 -4.04
CA HIS A 118 -6.84 -9.84 -5.50
C HIS A 118 -6.97 -8.45 -6.11
N ILE A 119 -7.11 -7.40 -5.31
CA ILE A 119 -7.30 -6.06 -5.85
C ILE A 119 -6.02 -5.52 -6.46
N THR A 120 -6.20 -4.62 -7.44
CA THR A 120 -5.10 -3.90 -8.09
C THR A 120 -5.20 -2.42 -7.77
N TYR A 121 -4.15 -1.66 -8.11
CA TYR A 121 -4.19 -0.21 -7.93
C TYR A 121 -5.32 0.42 -8.77
N GLU A 122 -5.62 -0.15 -9.93
CA GLU A 122 -6.72 0.33 -10.79
C GLU A 122 -8.06 0.25 -10.06
N ASP A 123 -8.27 -0.82 -9.28
CA ASP A 123 -9.47 -0.96 -8.45
C ASP A 123 -9.54 0.13 -7.39
N VAL A 124 -8.42 0.42 -6.75
CA VAL A 124 -8.32 1.45 -5.72
C VAL A 124 -8.61 2.83 -6.32
N GLU A 125 -7.98 3.12 -7.45
CA GLU A 125 -8.12 4.40 -8.13
C GLU A 125 -9.56 4.62 -8.62
N SER A 126 -10.23 3.57 -9.07
CA SER A 126 -11.61 3.68 -9.53
C SER A 126 -12.59 4.00 -8.42
N GLU A 127 -12.28 3.60 -7.18
CA GLU A 127 -13.17 3.81 -6.03
C GLU A 127 -12.81 5.08 -5.26
N PHE A 128 -11.51 5.35 -5.06
CA PHE A 128 -11.07 6.43 -4.17
C PHE A 128 -10.21 7.48 -4.86
N PRO A 129 -10.54 8.77 -4.69
CA PRO A 129 -9.62 9.85 -5.05
C PRO A 129 -8.32 9.71 -4.25
N LEU A 130 -7.23 10.26 -4.77
CA LEU A 130 -5.91 10.14 -4.13
C LEU A 130 -5.92 10.60 -2.67
N ALA A 131 -6.58 11.71 -2.36
CA ALA A 131 -6.68 12.22 -0.99
C ALA A 131 -7.26 11.17 -0.03
N ILE A 132 -8.28 10.43 -0.49
CA ILE A 132 -8.92 9.39 0.32
C ILE A 132 -8.01 8.17 0.42
N GLN A 133 -7.32 7.81 -0.67
CA GLN A 133 -6.34 6.73 -0.64
C GLN A 133 -5.29 6.97 0.44
N LEU A 134 -4.75 8.18 0.50
CA LEU A 134 -3.72 8.55 1.48
C LEU A 134 -4.28 8.55 2.91
N THR A 135 -5.52 9.01 3.08
CA THR A 135 -6.19 8.96 4.38
C THR A 135 -6.39 7.52 4.85
N LEU A 136 -6.80 6.63 3.94
CA LEU A 136 -6.96 5.20 4.27
C LEU A 136 -5.64 4.57 4.70
N VAL A 137 -4.56 4.84 3.97
CA VAL A 137 -3.23 4.33 4.33
C VAL A 137 -2.83 4.81 5.72
N GLU A 138 -3.04 6.09 6.01
CA GLU A 138 -2.74 6.68 7.32
C GLU A 138 -3.54 6.01 8.44
N LYS A 139 -4.86 5.85 8.24
CA LYS A 139 -5.74 5.22 9.23
C LYS A 139 -5.37 3.76 9.46
N ILE A 140 -5.11 3.03 8.39
CA ILE A 140 -4.68 1.63 8.48
C ILE A 140 -3.38 1.55 9.28
N ASN A 141 -2.40 2.40 8.95
CA ASN A 141 -1.12 2.41 9.63
C ASN A 141 -1.27 2.71 11.13
N GLU A 142 -2.15 3.63 11.49
CA GLU A 142 -2.42 3.96 12.89
C GLU A 142 -2.92 2.76 13.69
N VAL A 143 -3.82 1.96 13.11
CA VAL A 143 -4.40 0.83 13.86
C VAL A 143 -3.50 -0.41 13.87
N ILE A 144 -2.57 -0.54 12.92
CA ILE A 144 -1.67 -1.70 12.89
C ILE A 144 -0.34 -1.45 13.62
N SER A 145 0.05 -0.20 13.85
CA SER A 145 1.34 0.10 14.49
C SER A 145 1.33 1.18 15.58
N PRO A 146 0.19 1.51 16.22
CA PRO A 146 0.17 2.61 17.19
C PRO A 146 0.89 2.30 18.50
N GLU A 147 0.88 1.07 18.93
CA GLU A 147 1.33 0.65 20.25
C GLU A 147 2.82 0.86 20.47
N TYR A 148 3.59 0.76 19.41
CA TYR A 148 5.04 0.90 19.49
C TYR A 148 5.46 2.33 19.85
N LYS A 149 4.71 3.31 19.33
CA LYS A 149 4.96 4.72 19.61
C LYS A 149 4.51 5.10 21.02
N GLU A 150 3.37 4.59 21.46
CA GLU A 150 2.83 4.84 22.80
C GLU A 150 3.69 4.24 23.90
N VAL A 151 4.18 3.04 23.69
CA VAL A 151 5.08 2.38 24.63
C VAL A 151 6.40 3.13 24.77
N ARG A 152 6.92 3.70 23.68
CA ARG A 152 8.15 4.49 23.70
C ARG A 152 7.99 5.86 24.35
N SER A 153 6.79 6.44 24.28
CA SER A 153 6.53 7.76 24.85
C SER A 153 6.32 7.73 26.36
N LYS A 154 6.24 6.57 26.93
CA LYS A 154 6.14 6.36 28.36
C LYS A 154 7.46 5.98 28.94
#